data_3ee9c3375afc7b4221d105e5ff7b6dc6
#
_entry.id   3ee9c3375afc7b4221d105e5ff7b6dc6
#
_cell.length_a   1.000
_cell.length_b   1.000
_cell.length_c   1.000
_cell.angle_alpha   90.00
_cell.angle_beta   90.00
_cell.angle_gamma   90.00
#
_symmetry.space_group_name_H-M   'P 1'
#
loop_
_entity.id
_entity.type
_entity.pdbx_description
1 polymer ?
#
loop_
_entity_poly.entity_id
_entity_poly.type
_entity_poly.pdbx_seq_one_letter_code
_entity_poly.pdbx_strand_id
1 'polypeptide(L)'
;MTEVIIVSQGQLVRNIEVQSGQRADMVLLVYPGVSCDIKLDVTLAGEGAEANIYGAYVCGGDEKVKIAVDMHHDLPHCNSRQLFKGIAGGKSRVDFYGKIIVAQDAQRTEAYQENHNILLSDD
;
A
#
# COMPACT_ATOMS: atom_id res chain seq x y z
N MET A 1 -4.79 -14.63 -5.40
CA MET A 1 -3.82 -13.98 -6.29
C MET A 1 -2.71 -13.37 -5.44
N THR A 2 -1.48 -13.61 -5.82
CA THR A 2 -0.32 -13.04 -5.13
C THR A 2 0.57 -12.38 -6.16
N GLU A 3 0.92 -11.12 -5.94
CA GLU A 3 1.79 -10.38 -6.84
C GLU A 3 2.93 -9.72 -6.05
N VAL A 4 4.17 -9.89 -6.53
CA VAL A 4 5.34 -9.22 -5.98
C VAL A 4 5.85 -8.25 -7.03
N ILE A 5 5.92 -6.97 -6.67
CA ILE A 5 6.37 -5.92 -7.60
C ILE A 5 7.65 -5.31 -7.07
N ILE A 6 8.73 -5.42 -7.85
CA ILE A 6 9.94 -4.66 -7.60
C ILE A 6 9.74 -3.33 -8.32
N VAL A 7 9.59 -2.27 -7.56
CA VAL A 7 9.20 -0.98 -8.10
C VAL A 7 10.39 -0.33 -8.79
N SER A 8 10.21 0.07 -10.04
CA SER A 8 11.20 0.82 -10.78
C SER A 8 10.92 2.31 -10.69
N GLN A 9 11.88 3.09 -11.14
CA GLN A 9 11.78 4.56 -11.11
C GLN A 9 10.61 5.04 -11.96
N GLY A 10 9.90 6.07 -11.48
CA GLY A 10 8.79 6.66 -12.19
C GLY A 10 7.46 6.41 -11.48
N GLN A 11 6.42 6.18 -12.26
CA GLN A 11 5.07 6.02 -11.73
C GLN A 11 4.59 4.59 -11.84
N LEU A 12 3.93 4.11 -10.80
CA LEU A 12 3.24 2.84 -10.78
C LEU A 12 1.79 3.08 -10.39
N VAL A 13 0.87 2.69 -11.27
CA VAL A 13 -0.57 2.80 -10.99
C VAL A 13 -1.18 1.42 -11.13
N ARG A 14 -1.91 0.99 -10.11
CA ARG A 14 -2.63 -0.28 -10.13
C ARG A 14 -4.06 -0.07 -9.61
N ASN A 15 -5.01 -0.62 -10.36
CA ASN A 15 -6.39 -0.72 -9.94
C ASN A 15 -6.71 -2.19 -9.76
N ILE A 16 -7.12 -2.56 -8.55
CA ILE A 16 -7.38 -3.95 -8.20
C ILE A 16 -8.81 -4.05 -7.70
N GLU A 17 -9.54 -5.02 -8.24
CA GLU A 17 -10.89 -5.31 -7.80
C GLU A 17 -10.94 -6.74 -7.30
N VAL A 18 -11.37 -6.93 -6.05
CA VAL A 18 -11.41 -8.24 -5.42
C VAL A 18 -12.86 -8.65 -5.27
N GLN A 19 -13.21 -9.78 -5.88
CA GLN A 19 -14.58 -10.28 -5.90
C GLN A 19 -14.89 -11.09 -4.67
N SER A 20 -16.15 -11.49 -4.54
CA SER A 20 -16.66 -12.24 -3.39
C SER A 20 -15.84 -13.49 -3.12
N GLY A 21 -15.42 -13.67 -1.87
CA GLY A 21 -14.66 -14.84 -1.44
C GLY A 21 -13.24 -14.92 -2.00
N GLN A 22 -12.77 -13.90 -2.72
CA GLN A 22 -11.43 -13.88 -3.27
C GLN A 22 -10.46 -13.15 -2.36
N ARG A 23 -9.18 -13.45 -2.55
CA ARG A 23 -8.09 -12.83 -1.80
C ARG A 23 -7.02 -12.33 -2.75
N ALA A 24 -6.59 -11.11 -2.54
CA ALA A 24 -5.48 -10.51 -3.27
C ALA A 24 -4.36 -10.14 -2.29
N ASP A 25 -3.16 -10.63 -2.55
CA ASP A 25 -1.97 -10.30 -1.78
C ASP A 25 -0.98 -9.58 -2.70
N MET A 26 -0.49 -8.43 -2.26
CA MET A 26 0.49 -7.67 -3.04
C MET A 26 1.66 -7.28 -2.17
N VAL A 27 2.87 -7.44 -2.70
CA VAL A 27 4.11 -7.03 -2.04
C VAL A 27 4.84 -6.04 -2.95
N LEU A 28 5.13 -4.87 -2.41
CA LEU A 28 5.86 -3.81 -3.10
C LEU A 28 7.24 -3.67 -2.49
N LEU A 29 8.28 -3.70 -3.32
CA LEU A 29 9.65 -3.54 -2.86
C LEU A 29 10.29 -2.35 -3.57
N VAL A 30 10.76 -1.37 -2.80
CA VAL A 30 11.43 -0.18 -3.32
C VAL A 30 12.88 -0.23 -2.85
N TYR A 31 13.80 -0.38 -3.80
CA TYR A 31 15.22 -0.50 -3.52
C TYR A 31 15.91 0.86 -3.45
N PRO A 32 17.11 0.94 -2.84
CA PRO A 32 17.85 2.20 -2.78
C PRO A 32 18.13 2.77 -4.19
N GLY A 33 18.04 4.08 -4.30
CA GLY A 33 18.27 4.78 -5.56
C GLY A 33 17.04 4.94 -6.43
N VAL A 34 15.88 4.43 -5.99
CA VAL A 34 14.64 4.52 -6.76
C VAL A 34 13.76 5.63 -6.23
N SER A 35 13.42 6.56 -7.10
CA SER A 35 12.39 7.57 -6.82
C SER A 35 11.13 7.18 -7.57
N CYS A 36 10.01 7.10 -6.87
CA CYS A 36 8.78 6.61 -7.47
C CYS A 36 7.54 7.24 -6.86
N ASP A 37 6.46 7.18 -7.62
CA ASP A 37 5.13 7.61 -7.21
C ASP A 37 4.20 6.42 -7.44
N ILE A 38 3.71 5.84 -6.34
CA ILE A 38 2.89 4.64 -6.37
C ILE A 38 1.46 5.01 -6.02
N LYS A 39 0.53 4.65 -6.88
CA LYS A 39 -0.89 4.82 -6.63
C LYS A 39 -1.58 3.47 -6.75
N LEU A 40 -2.13 3.00 -5.64
CA LEU A 40 -2.92 1.78 -5.59
C LEU A 40 -4.36 2.12 -5.26
N ASP A 41 -5.27 1.62 -6.08
CA ASP A 41 -6.70 1.76 -5.86
C ASP A 41 -7.28 0.36 -5.78
N VAL A 42 -7.69 -0.05 -4.57
CA VAL A 42 -8.14 -1.40 -4.31
C VAL A 42 -9.60 -1.35 -3.88
N THR A 43 -10.43 -2.11 -4.57
CA THR A 43 -11.86 -2.19 -4.27
C THR A 43 -12.22 -3.61 -3.86
N LEU A 44 -12.76 -3.75 -2.65
CA LEU A 44 -13.32 -5.00 -2.17
C LEU A 44 -14.78 -5.02 -2.62
N ALA A 45 -15.01 -5.60 -3.80
CA ALA A 45 -16.26 -5.46 -4.54
C ALA A 45 -17.24 -6.59 -4.29
N GLY A 46 -16.87 -7.56 -3.48
CA GLY A 46 -17.75 -8.68 -3.15
C GLY A 46 -17.68 -9.00 -1.66
N GLU A 47 -18.75 -9.54 -1.12
CA GLU A 47 -18.80 -9.92 0.28
C GLU A 47 -17.76 -11.00 0.57
N GLY A 48 -17.02 -10.85 1.67
CA GLY A 48 -15.96 -11.78 2.03
C GLY A 48 -14.66 -11.59 1.25
N ALA A 49 -14.52 -10.51 0.48
CA ALA A 49 -13.28 -10.22 -0.21
C ALA A 49 -12.18 -9.80 0.76
N GLU A 50 -10.94 -10.16 0.45
CA GLU A 50 -9.79 -9.84 1.29
C GLU A 50 -8.66 -9.29 0.44
N ALA A 51 -8.01 -8.24 0.94
CA ALA A 51 -6.84 -7.66 0.28
C ALA A 51 -5.75 -7.39 1.31
N ASN A 52 -4.53 -7.83 1.03
CA ASN A 52 -3.37 -7.60 1.89
C ASN A 52 -2.28 -6.94 1.06
N ILE A 53 -1.87 -5.74 1.47
CA ILE A 53 -0.85 -4.96 0.78
C ILE A 53 0.34 -4.80 1.73
N TYR A 54 1.49 -5.27 1.30
CA TYR A 54 2.72 -5.17 2.07
C TYR A 54 3.75 -4.39 1.26
N GLY A 55 4.44 -3.48 1.90
CA GLY A 55 5.47 -2.71 1.25
C GLY A 55 6.73 -2.59 2.10
N ALA A 56 7.88 -2.62 1.45
CA ALA A 56 9.16 -2.38 2.09
C ALA A 56 9.97 -1.44 1.21
N TYR A 57 10.63 -0.45 1.82
CA TYR A 57 11.44 0.50 1.08
C TYR A 57 12.72 0.83 1.86
N VAL A 58 13.78 1.09 1.12
CA VAL A 58 15.04 1.57 1.68
C VAL A 58 15.51 2.75 0.82
N CYS A 59 15.69 3.89 1.46
CA CYS A 59 16.14 5.12 0.82
C CYS A 59 17.35 5.66 1.57
N GLY A 60 18.43 5.96 0.88
CA GLY A 60 19.66 6.40 1.54
C GLY A 60 20.32 7.62 0.90
N GLY A 61 19.80 8.14 -0.19
CA GLY A 61 20.33 9.29 -0.89
C GLY A 61 19.37 10.46 -0.87
N ASP A 62 18.92 10.87 -2.04
CA ASP A 62 17.95 11.94 -2.22
C ASP A 62 16.66 11.46 -2.88
N GLU A 63 16.38 10.18 -2.78
CA GLU A 63 15.19 9.59 -3.37
C GLU A 63 13.93 10.21 -2.81
N LYS A 64 12.91 10.28 -3.66
CA LYS A 64 11.56 10.71 -3.25
C LYS A 64 10.60 9.60 -3.58
N VAL A 65 9.99 9.03 -2.54
CA VAL A 65 9.05 7.93 -2.67
C VAL A 65 7.70 8.41 -2.16
N LYS A 66 6.70 8.31 -3.01
CA LYS A 66 5.33 8.61 -2.62
C LYS A 66 4.49 7.37 -2.82
N ILE A 67 3.74 7.00 -1.80
CA ILE A 67 2.87 5.83 -1.83
C ILE A 67 1.48 6.28 -1.41
N ALA A 68 0.51 6.10 -2.30
CA ALA A 68 -0.89 6.40 -2.00
C ALA A 68 -1.72 5.15 -2.23
N VAL A 69 -2.47 4.74 -1.21
CA VAL A 69 -3.32 3.57 -1.26
C VAL A 69 -4.73 3.98 -0.87
N ASP A 70 -5.68 3.79 -1.78
CA ASP A 70 -7.09 3.93 -1.49
C ASP A 70 -7.72 2.55 -1.41
N MET A 71 -8.24 2.20 -0.24
CA MET A 71 -8.86 0.91 0.00
C MET A 71 -10.35 1.10 0.18
N HIS A 72 -11.13 0.62 -0.79
CA HIS A 72 -12.58 0.76 -0.80
C HIS A 72 -13.25 -0.53 -0.30
N HIS A 73 -13.94 -0.43 0.83
CA HIS A 73 -14.77 -1.50 1.37
C HIS A 73 -16.21 -1.24 0.93
N ASP A 74 -16.60 -1.81 -0.19
CA ASP A 74 -17.92 -1.56 -0.78
C ASP A 74 -18.99 -2.50 -0.25
N LEU A 75 -18.61 -3.68 0.24
CA LEU A 75 -19.51 -4.71 0.73
C LEU A 75 -19.12 -5.11 2.15
N PRO A 76 -20.08 -5.66 2.94
CA PRO A 76 -19.77 -6.11 4.30
C PRO A 76 -18.89 -7.36 4.32
N HIS A 77 -18.36 -7.65 5.49
CA HIS A 77 -17.53 -8.84 5.77
C HIS A 77 -16.24 -8.90 4.95
N CYS A 78 -15.73 -7.76 4.55
CA CYS A 78 -14.44 -7.68 3.85
C CYS A 78 -13.32 -7.42 4.85
N ASN A 79 -12.11 -7.86 4.49
CA ASN A 79 -10.93 -7.63 5.31
C ASN A 79 -9.84 -7.01 4.46
N SER A 80 -9.18 -5.99 4.99
CA SER A 80 -8.00 -5.41 4.35
C SER A 80 -6.89 -5.22 5.36
N ARG A 81 -5.66 -5.40 4.89
CA ARG A 81 -4.47 -5.15 5.68
C ARG A 81 -3.46 -4.41 4.83
N GLN A 82 -2.91 -3.33 5.38
CA GLN A 82 -1.87 -2.55 4.75
C GLN A 82 -0.72 -2.43 5.75
N LEU A 83 0.44 -2.94 5.38
CA LEU A 83 1.60 -2.89 6.24
C LEU A 83 2.80 -2.42 5.41
N PHE A 84 3.34 -1.26 5.77
CA PHE A 84 4.49 -0.67 5.10
C PHE A 84 5.59 -0.43 6.11
N LYS A 85 6.80 -0.88 5.78
CA LYS A 85 7.98 -0.70 6.62
C LYS A 85 9.12 -0.19 5.76
N GLY A 86 9.89 0.75 6.30
CA GLY A 86 11.01 1.26 5.56
C GLY A 86 12.03 2.02 6.36
N ILE A 87 13.15 2.25 5.71
CA ILE A 87 14.25 3.03 6.24
C ILE A 87 14.49 4.19 5.29
N ALA A 88 14.51 5.40 5.82
CA ALA A 88 14.79 6.60 5.04
C ALA A 88 15.96 7.36 5.68
N GLY A 89 17.03 7.56 4.92
CA GLY A 89 18.21 8.27 5.38
C GLY A 89 18.66 9.31 4.37
N GLY A 90 19.75 10.02 4.69
CA GLY A 90 20.27 11.06 3.83
C GLY A 90 19.28 12.20 3.66
N LYS A 91 19.05 12.58 2.41
CA LYS A 91 18.07 13.61 2.04
C LYS A 91 16.81 13.01 1.41
N SER A 92 16.59 11.74 1.62
CA SER A 92 15.42 11.06 1.05
C SER A 92 14.15 11.50 1.74
N ARG A 93 13.04 11.36 1.01
CA ARG A 93 11.71 11.69 1.53
C ARG A 93 10.74 10.59 1.14
N VAL A 94 9.97 10.14 2.12
CA VAL A 94 8.92 9.15 1.89
C VAL A 94 7.60 9.73 2.40
N ASP A 95 6.64 9.84 1.50
CA ASP A 95 5.29 10.29 1.84
C ASP A 95 4.32 9.12 1.65
N PHE A 96 3.60 8.76 2.70
CA PHE A 96 2.62 7.70 2.66
C PHE A 96 1.22 8.27 2.92
N TYR A 97 0.31 7.98 2.03
CA TYR A 97 -1.09 8.36 2.13
C TYR A 97 -1.96 7.12 2.05
N GLY A 98 -2.45 6.66 3.19
CA GLY A 98 -3.36 5.54 3.25
C GLY A 98 -4.76 6.04 3.56
N LYS A 99 -5.73 5.62 2.74
CA LYS A 99 -7.12 6.02 2.91
C LYS A 99 -8.00 4.78 2.86
N ILE A 100 -8.88 4.67 3.84
CA ILE A 100 -9.83 3.57 3.93
C ILE A 100 -11.22 4.17 3.79
N ILE A 101 -11.96 3.72 2.80
CA ILE A 101 -13.30 4.23 2.48
C ILE A 101 -14.28 3.09 2.67
N VAL A 102 -15.20 3.23 3.61
CA VAL A 102 -16.20 2.21 3.90
C VAL A 102 -17.54 2.73 3.41
N ALA A 103 -18.16 2.00 2.49
CA ALA A 103 -19.48 2.36 1.99
C ALA A 103 -20.53 2.25 3.10
N GLN A 104 -21.62 3.00 2.97
CA GLN A 104 -22.63 3.11 4.02
C GLN A 104 -23.19 1.75 4.44
N ASP A 105 -23.34 0.83 3.51
CA ASP A 105 -23.92 -0.49 3.77
C ASP A 105 -22.85 -1.57 3.96
N ALA A 106 -21.57 -1.19 4.07
CA ALA A 106 -20.47 -2.14 4.20
C ALA A 106 -19.99 -2.29 5.64
N GLN A 107 -20.91 -2.36 6.58
CA GLN A 107 -20.58 -2.56 7.99
C GLN A 107 -20.07 -3.99 8.22
N ARG A 108 -19.49 -4.26 9.38
CA ARG A 108 -18.86 -5.54 9.74
C ARG A 108 -17.68 -5.85 8.83
N THR A 109 -16.93 -4.83 8.48
CA THR A 109 -15.69 -4.96 7.73
C THR A 109 -14.51 -4.67 8.65
N GLU A 110 -13.36 -5.26 8.38
CA GLU A 110 -12.16 -5.05 9.16
C GLU A 110 -11.08 -4.47 8.26
N ALA A 111 -10.47 -3.37 8.73
CA ALA A 111 -9.40 -2.71 8.02
C ALA A 111 -8.26 -2.42 8.97
N TYR A 112 -7.05 -2.85 8.62
CA TYR A 112 -5.85 -2.65 9.40
C TYR A 112 -4.82 -1.92 8.55
N GLN A 113 -4.26 -0.84 9.09
CA GLN A 113 -3.25 -0.05 8.38
C GLN A 113 -2.13 0.29 9.34
N GLU A 114 -0.90 0.02 8.91
CA GLU A 114 0.28 0.28 9.71
C GLU A 114 1.43 0.73 8.82
N ASN A 115 2.14 1.78 9.23
CA ASN A 115 3.29 2.29 8.53
C ASN A 115 4.41 2.57 9.53
N HIS A 116 5.51 1.83 9.43
CA HIS A 116 6.67 1.96 10.29
C HIS A 116 7.85 2.50 9.52
N ASN A 117 8.34 3.65 9.92
CA ASN A 117 9.51 4.28 9.31
C ASN A 117 10.62 4.43 10.31
N ILE A 118 11.84 4.07 9.91
CA ILE A 118 13.06 4.40 10.65
C ILE A 118 13.73 5.52 9.87
N LEU A 119 13.88 6.68 10.51
CA LEU A 119 14.52 7.83 9.91
C LEU A 119 15.96 7.88 10.37
N LEU A 120 16.89 7.88 9.42
CA LEU A 120 18.31 8.00 9.67
C LEU A 120 18.75 9.38 9.17
N SER A 121 19.32 10.16 10.05
CA SER A 121 19.80 11.50 9.71
C SER A 121 21.30 11.55 9.80
N ASP A 122 21.93 12.20 8.82
CA ASP A 122 23.37 12.37 8.76
C ASP A 122 23.82 13.73 9.31
N ASP A 123 22.99 14.42 10.01
CA ASP A 123 23.30 15.76 10.54
C ASP A 123 24.38 15.76 11.61
#